data_fb019445f42f82ff3b64cf94ff597136
#
_entry.id   fb019445f42f82ff3b64cf94ff597136
#
_cell.length_a   1.000
_cell.length_b   1.000
_cell.length_c   1.000
_cell.angle_alpha   90.00
_cell.angle_beta   90.00
_cell.angle_gamma   90.00
#
_symmetry.space_group_name_H-M   'P 1'
#
loop_
_entity.id
_entity.type
_entity.pdbx_description
1 polymer ?
#
loop_
_entity_poly.entity_id
_entity_poly.type
_entity_poly.pdbx_seq_one_letter_code
_entity_poly.pdbx_strand_id
1 'polypeptide(L)'
;MKHISISLNEGQLKEITKQVRDSGGADNRFDVNLLEGKLSENKWAELLETVEFKKDYKAWKTGNVAVEYANGGKSSGIAVTEAKYVAYILVDEQQNENAAIFLKTEVLRGMCRQYLGNPKRDVKGGDNHESSLILLPLEELLNPEFLFGVKKEESDVYYGENSNGDHSWTYICPECSLRHGASVKNLHKNCPRCMVKGTTIKMVIE
;
A
#
# COMPACT_ATOMS: atom_id res chain seq x y z
N MET A 1 -36.15 26.15 13.07
CA MET A 1 -34.72 25.98 13.37
C MET A 1 -33.93 27.01 12.59
N LYS A 2 -33.06 27.79 13.22
CA LYS A 2 -32.14 28.70 12.52
C LYS A 2 -30.93 27.87 12.09
N HIS A 3 -30.71 27.77 10.81
CA HIS A 3 -29.48 27.17 10.27
C HIS A 3 -28.35 28.20 10.32
N ILE A 4 -27.25 27.84 10.98
CA ILE A 4 -26.01 28.61 10.96
C ILE A 4 -25.07 27.86 10.01
N SER A 5 -24.69 28.49 8.91
CA SER A 5 -23.63 27.95 8.02
C SER A 5 -22.30 28.56 8.44
N ILE A 6 -21.36 27.71 8.79
CA ILE A 6 -19.97 28.10 9.07
C ILE A 6 -19.11 27.54 7.95
N SER A 7 -18.38 28.42 7.29
CA SER A 7 -17.42 28.00 6.26
C SER A 7 -16.04 27.90 6.91
N LEU A 8 -15.46 26.70 6.94
CA LEU A 8 -14.14 26.42 7.51
C LEU A 8 -13.21 25.96 6.39
N ASN A 9 -11.98 26.44 6.41
CA ASN A 9 -10.94 25.87 5.56
C ASN A 9 -10.37 24.56 6.15
N GLU A 10 -9.63 23.82 5.34
CA GLU A 10 -9.08 22.51 5.74
C GLU A 10 -8.20 22.58 7.01
N GLY A 11 -7.40 23.63 7.16
CA GLY A 11 -6.55 23.84 8.34
C GLY A 11 -7.36 24.07 9.61
N GLN A 12 -8.37 24.92 9.54
CA GLN A 12 -9.25 25.19 10.68
C GLN A 12 -10.02 23.94 11.11
N LEU A 13 -10.42 23.13 10.15
CA LEU A 13 -11.16 21.91 10.41
C LEU A 13 -10.27 20.84 11.05
N LYS A 14 -9.03 20.66 10.59
CA LYS A 14 -8.03 19.79 11.22
C LYS A 14 -7.73 20.20 12.66
N GLU A 15 -7.62 21.50 12.90
CA GLU A 15 -7.34 22.02 14.24
C GLU A 15 -8.52 21.75 15.18
N ILE A 16 -9.76 22.01 14.74
CA ILE A 16 -10.97 21.71 15.53
C ILE A 16 -11.06 20.20 15.82
N THR A 17 -10.84 19.36 14.82
CA THR A 17 -10.85 17.90 14.97
C THR A 17 -9.84 17.45 16.02
N LYS A 18 -8.62 18.00 15.97
CA LYS A 18 -7.59 17.73 16.96
C LYS A 18 -8.00 18.15 18.35
N GLN A 19 -8.51 19.39 18.51
CA GLN A 19 -8.98 19.89 19.80
C GLN A 19 -10.12 19.05 20.40
N VAL A 20 -11.05 18.59 19.58
CA VAL A 20 -12.14 17.69 20.02
C VAL A 20 -11.58 16.34 20.50
N ARG A 21 -10.58 15.78 19.80
CA ARG A 21 -9.90 14.54 20.26
C ARG A 21 -9.14 14.74 21.56
N ASP A 22 -8.38 15.83 21.67
CA ASP A 22 -7.52 16.12 22.81
C ASP A 22 -8.35 16.48 24.06
N SER A 23 -9.57 17.02 23.92
CA SER A 23 -10.45 17.38 25.03
C SER A 23 -11.09 16.17 25.73
N GLY A 24 -10.84 14.94 25.28
CA GLY A 24 -11.32 13.72 25.93
C GLY A 24 -12.84 13.52 25.87
N GLY A 25 -13.54 14.25 25.02
CA GLY A 25 -14.96 14.06 24.72
C GLY A 25 -15.17 12.73 24.02
N ALA A 26 -15.30 11.67 24.78
CA ALA A 26 -15.04 10.30 24.33
C ALA A 26 -16.08 9.73 23.37
N ASP A 27 -17.29 10.26 23.30
CA ASP A 27 -18.37 9.61 22.55
C ASP A 27 -18.77 10.28 21.23
N ASN A 28 -18.18 11.41 20.89
CA ASN A 28 -18.39 12.05 19.59
C ASN A 28 -17.41 11.58 18.49
N ARG A 29 -16.76 10.45 18.69
CA ARG A 29 -15.82 9.88 17.69
C ARG A 29 -16.50 9.61 16.36
N PHE A 30 -17.78 9.26 16.39
CA PHE A 30 -18.54 8.99 15.17
C PHE A 30 -18.71 10.27 14.33
N ASP A 31 -19.08 11.38 14.95
CA ASP A 31 -19.29 12.65 14.23
C ASP A 31 -17.95 13.22 13.71
N VAL A 32 -16.89 13.10 14.49
CA VAL A 32 -15.54 13.49 14.07
C VAL A 32 -15.06 12.62 12.91
N ASN A 33 -15.24 11.30 12.99
CA ASN A 33 -14.86 10.38 11.93
C ASN A 33 -15.68 10.59 10.66
N LEU A 34 -16.98 10.88 10.79
CA LEU A 34 -17.84 11.21 9.66
C LEU A 34 -17.42 12.51 8.98
N LEU A 35 -17.06 13.52 9.77
CA LEU A 35 -16.55 14.79 9.26
C LEU A 35 -15.21 14.61 8.54
N GLU A 36 -14.28 13.88 9.13
CA GLU A 36 -13.01 13.53 8.48
C GLU A 36 -13.21 12.73 7.20
N GLY A 37 -14.18 11.80 7.21
CA GLY A 37 -14.55 11.04 6.01
C GLY A 37 -15.02 11.95 4.88
N LYS A 38 -15.94 12.85 5.14
CA LYS A 38 -16.45 13.83 4.15
C LYS A 38 -15.38 14.78 3.63
N LEU A 39 -14.46 15.20 4.50
CA LEU A 39 -13.32 16.01 4.09
C LEU A 39 -12.38 15.23 3.18
N SER A 40 -12.14 13.98 3.51
CA SER A 40 -11.34 13.09 2.70
C SER A 40 -11.99 12.88 1.33
N GLU A 41 -13.31 12.64 1.27
CA GLU A 41 -14.06 12.49 0.02
C GLU A 41 -13.95 13.74 -0.87
N ASN A 42 -14.18 14.93 -0.32
CA ASN A 42 -14.07 16.18 -1.06
C ASN A 42 -12.64 16.41 -1.58
N LYS A 43 -11.64 16.17 -0.74
CA LYS A 43 -10.23 16.26 -1.10
C LYS A 43 -9.88 15.30 -2.25
N TRP A 44 -10.36 14.08 -2.20
CA TRP A 44 -10.10 13.11 -3.27
C TRP A 44 -10.84 13.47 -4.55
N ALA A 45 -12.07 14.04 -4.47
CA ALA A 45 -12.78 14.54 -5.63
C ALA A 45 -12.02 15.66 -6.36
N GLU A 46 -11.48 16.63 -5.60
CA GLU A 46 -10.62 17.69 -6.17
C GLU A 46 -9.28 17.14 -6.71
N LEU A 47 -8.72 16.12 -6.04
CA LEU A 47 -7.47 15.51 -6.46
C LEU A 47 -7.61 14.70 -7.76
N LEU A 48 -8.78 14.14 -8.04
CA LEU A 48 -9.02 13.37 -9.27
C LEU A 48 -8.77 14.18 -10.54
N GLU A 49 -8.93 15.51 -10.50
CA GLU A 49 -8.57 16.41 -11.60
C GLU A 49 -7.05 16.48 -11.86
N THR A 50 -6.24 16.07 -10.90
CA THR A 50 -4.77 16.09 -10.96
C THR A 50 -4.15 14.69 -11.03
N VAL A 51 -4.94 13.70 -11.43
CA VAL A 51 -4.49 12.31 -11.55
C VAL A 51 -4.23 11.95 -13.01
N GLU A 52 -3.08 11.39 -13.28
CA GLU A 52 -2.81 10.74 -14.56
C GLU A 52 -3.26 9.28 -14.48
N PHE A 53 -4.22 8.90 -15.30
CA PHE A 53 -4.75 7.53 -15.35
C PHE A 53 -4.01 6.72 -16.41
N LYS A 54 -3.56 5.53 -16.03
CA LYS A 54 -2.92 4.55 -16.91
C LYS A 54 -3.63 3.21 -16.79
N LYS A 55 -4.01 2.60 -17.92
CA LYS A 55 -4.51 1.21 -17.94
C LYS A 55 -3.35 0.26 -18.13
N ASP A 56 -3.27 -0.75 -17.28
CA ASP A 56 -2.30 -1.83 -17.42
C ASP A 56 -3.03 -3.14 -17.72
N TYR A 57 -2.81 -3.66 -18.92
CA TYR A 57 -3.44 -4.88 -19.45
C TYR A 57 -2.60 -6.14 -19.22
N LYS A 58 -1.44 -6.02 -18.59
CA LYS A 58 -0.50 -7.12 -18.41
C LYS A 58 -0.19 -7.44 -16.96
N ALA A 59 -0.49 -6.52 -16.05
CA ALA A 59 -0.17 -6.68 -14.63
C ALA A 59 -0.80 -7.94 -14.02
N TRP A 60 -2.02 -8.29 -14.42
CA TRP A 60 -2.71 -9.51 -13.97
C TRP A 60 -1.92 -10.80 -14.30
N LYS A 61 -1.19 -10.81 -15.42
CA LYS A 61 -0.40 -11.96 -15.88
C LYS A 61 1.03 -11.92 -15.41
N THR A 62 1.63 -10.73 -15.38
CA THR A 62 3.06 -10.56 -15.13
C THR A 62 3.38 -10.29 -13.66
N GLY A 63 2.38 -9.92 -12.86
CA GLY A 63 2.58 -9.45 -11.50
C GLY A 63 3.29 -8.10 -11.40
N ASN A 64 3.49 -7.38 -12.53
CA ASN A 64 4.22 -6.11 -12.55
C ASN A 64 3.42 -5.04 -13.28
N VAL A 65 3.50 -3.80 -12.79
CA VAL A 65 3.07 -2.60 -13.51
C VAL A 65 4.24 -2.07 -14.33
N ALA A 66 3.97 -1.68 -15.58
CA ALA A 66 4.97 -1.09 -16.47
C ALA A 66 4.92 0.44 -16.39
N VAL A 67 5.98 1.05 -15.89
CA VAL A 67 6.09 2.50 -15.72
C VAL A 67 7.03 3.07 -16.77
N GLU A 68 6.48 3.78 -17.75
CA GLU A 68 7.27 4.45 -18.79
C GLU A 68 7.99 5.67 -18.23
N TYR A 69 9.29 5.80 -18.54
CA TYR A 69 10.09 6.97 -18.20
C TYR A 69 10.77 7.63 -19.40
N ALA A 70 10.86 6.95 -20.54
CA ALA A 70 11.37 7.51 -21.79
C ALA A 70 10.73 6.83 -23.00
N ASN A 71 10.64 7.56 -24.12
CA ASN A 71 10.19 7.05 -25.41
C ASN A 71 11.02 7.66 -26.53
N GLY A 72 11.52 6.84 -27.46
CA GLY A 72 12.37 7.31 -28.56
C GLY A 72 13.61 8.08 -28.09
N GLY A 73 14.17 7.74 -26.93
CA GLY A 73 15.32 8.42 -26.33
C GLY A 73 15.01 9.75 -25.64
N LYS A 74 13.75 10.16 -25.56
CA LYS A 74 13.30 11.39 -24.87
C LYS A 74 12.57 11.02 -23.58
N SER A 75 12.71 11.86 -22.55
CA SER A 75 11.95 11.70 -21.30
C SER A 75 10.44 11.69 -21.59
N SER A 76 9.72 10.75 -20.97
CA SER A 76 8.30 10.52 -21.17
C SER A 76 7.64 9.98 -19.89
N GLY A 77 6.33 9.85 -19.88
CA GLY A 77 5.57 9.24 -18.81
C GLY A 77 5.93 9.81 -17.44
N ILE A 78 6.36 8.92 -16.50
CA ILE A 78 6.64 9.32 -15.11
C ILE A 78 7.75 10.37 -14.97
N ALA A 79 8.66 10.46 -15.95
CA ALA A 79 9.76 11.43 -15.92
C ALA A 79 9.29 12.87 -16.12
N VAL A 80 8.21 13.08 -16.87
CA VAL A 80 7.73 14.41 -17.27
C VAL A 80 6.35 14.78 -16.75
N THR A 81 5.58 13.83 -16.24
CA THR A 81 4.23 14.11 -15.75
C THR A 81 4.22 15.18 -14.65
N GLU A 82 3.28 16.12 -14.75
CA GLU A 82 3.03 17.15 -13.74
C GLU A 82 1.88 16.75 -12.79
N ALA A 83 1.25 15.61 -13.03
CA ALA A 83 0.19 15.09 -12.18
C ALA A 83 0.71 14.83 -10.76
N LYS A 84 -0.08 15.18 -9.75
CA LYS A 84 0.26 14.91 -8.35
C LYS A 84 0.19 13.43 -8.00
N TYR A 85 -0.70 12.71 -8.68
CA TYR A 85 -0.92 11.28 -8.51
C TYR A 85 -0.95 10.58 -9.85
N VAL A 86 -0.53 9.34 -9.86
CA VAL A 86 -0.70 8.41 -10.98
C VAL A 86 -1.58 7.26 -10.50
N ALA A 87 -2.59 6.93 -11.28
CA ALA A 87 -3.49 5.81 -11.01
C ALA A 87 -3.29 4.73 -12.07
N TYR A 88 -2.92 3.53 -11.64
CA TYR A 88 -2.89 2.35 -12.48
C TYR A 88 -4.20 1.59 -12.36
N ILE A 89 -4.96 1.54 -13.44
CA ILE A 89 -6.17 0.72 -13.56
C ILE A 89 -5.74 -0.65 -14.06
N LEU A 90 -5.92 -1.66 -13.24
CA LEU A 90 -5.56 -3.04 -13.56
C LEU A 90 -6.70 -3.71 -14.32
N VAL A 91 -6.40 -4.11 -15.54
CA VAL A 91 -7.38 -4.69 -16.48
C VAL A 91 -7.04 -6.16 -16.67
N ASP A 92 -8.06 -7.05 -16.58
CA ASP A 92 -7.89 -8.47 -16.80
C ASP A 92 -7.95 -8.86 -18.28
N GLU A 93 -7.87 -10.16 -18.55
CA GLU A 93 -7.93 -10.71 -19.91
C GLU A 93 -9.28 -10.46 -20.58
N GLN A 94 -10.36 -10.35 -19.80
CA GLN A 94 -11.73 -10.09 -20.28
C GLN A 94 -12.02 -8.60 -20.42
N GLN A 95 -11.02 -7.72 -20.26
CA GLN A 95 -11.15 -6.26 -20.30
C GLN A 95 -11.90 -5.64 -19.11
N ASN A 96 -12.07 -6.36 -18.00
CA ASN A 96 -12.67 -5.80 -16.80
C ASN A 96 -11.65 -4.98 -16.02
N GLU A 97 -12.06 -3.83 -15.53
CA GLU A 97 -11.29 -2.95 -14.65
C GLU A 97 -11.49 -3.40 -13.20
N ASN A 98 -10.63 -4.27 -12.69
CA ASN A 98 -10.84 -4.92 -11.40
C ASN A 98 -10.29 -4.14 -10.21
N ALA A 99 -9.30 -3.27 -10.43
CA ALA A 99 -8.69 -2.47 -9.38
C ALA A 99 -8.06 -1.20 -9.93
N ALA A 100 -7.91 -0.20 -9.07
CA ALA A 100 -7.11 0.98 -9.33
C ALA A 100 -6.14 1.22 -8.16
N ILE A 101 -4.87 1.44 -8.46
CA ILE A 101 -3.84 1.75 -7.48
C ILE A 101 -3.41 3.20 -7.67
N PHE A 102 -3.67 4.03 -6.66
CA PHE A 102 -3.31 5.44 -6.66
C PHE A 102 -2.01 5.65 -5.87
N LEU A 103 -1.02 6.25 -6.50
CA LEU A 103 0.25 6.57 -5.89
C LEU A 103 0.60 8.05 -6.10
N LYS A 104 1.20 8.67 -5.08
CA LYS A 104 1.83 9.97 -5.29
C LYS A 104 2.91 9.84 -6.36
N THR A 105 2.94 10.75 -7.30
CA THR A 105 3.93 10.75 -8.40
C THR A 105 5.37 10.71 -7.88
N GLU A 106 5.66 11.42 -6.79
CA GLU A 106 6.98 11.43 -6.16
C GLU A 106 7.37 10.06 -5.59
N VAL A 107 6.42 9.37 -4.96
CA VAL A 107 6.64 8.01 -4.42
C VAL A 107 6.93 7.05 -5.57
N LEU A 108 6.11 7.09 -6.62
CA LEU A 108 6.30 6.25 -7.81
C LEU A 108 7.65 6.52 -8.49
N ARG A 109 8.05 7.80 -8.60
CA ARG A 109 9.39 8.18 -9.10
C ARG A 109 10.51 7.61 -8.22
N GLY A 110 10.34 7.64 -6.91
CA GLY A 110 11.28 7.05 -5.95
C GLY A 110 11.46 5.55 -6.16
N MET A 111 10.35 4.82 -6.30
CA MET A 111 10.35 3.39 -6.60
C MET A 111 11.06 3.09 -7.93
N CYS A 112 10.73 3.83 -9.00
CA CYS A 112 11.35 3.63 -10.31
C CYS A 112 12.88 3.84 -10.28
N ARG A 113 13.37 4.86 -9.56
CA ARG A 113 14.81 5.15 -9.47
C ARG A 113 15.63 3.99 -8.92
N GLN A 114 15.07 3.17 -8.06
CA GLN A 114 15.76 2.02 -7.48
C GLN A 114 16.04 0.92 -8.50
N TYR A 115 15.25 0.88 -9.58
CA TYR A 115 15.37 -0.13 -10.61
C TYR A 115 16.04 0.36 -11.88
N LEU A 116 16.42 1.64 -11.97
CA LEU A 116 17.17 2.16 -13.13
C LEU A 116 18.48 1.39 -13.28
N GLY A 117 18.72 0.88 -14.50
CA GLY A 117 19.88 0.07 -14.85
C GLY A 117 19.80 -1.38 -14.37
N ASN A 118 18.74 -1.81 -13.71
CA ASN A 118 18.53 -3.21 -13.36
C ASN A 118 18.04 -3.99 -14.59
N PRO A 119 18.81 -4.95 -15.14
CA PRO A 119 18.49 -5.60 -16.42
C PRO A 119 17.21 -6.45 -16.39
N LYS A 120 16.70 -6.79 -15.20
CA LYS A 120 15.42 -7.52 -15.04
C LYS A 120 14.21 -6.61 -14.91
N ARG A 121 14.43 -5.34 -14.56
CA ARG A 121 13.38 -4.39 -14.24
C ARG A 121 13.36 -3.16 -15.15
N ASP A 122 14.50 -2.72 -15.64
CA ASP A 122 14.68 -1.63 -16.60
C ASP A 122 14.75 -2.22 -18.00
N VAL A 123 13.63 -2.18 -18.71
CA VAL A 123 13.46 -2.92 -19.96
C VAL A 123 12.99 -2.02 -21.10
N LYS A 124 13.19 -2.48 -22.30
CA LYS A 124 12.57 -1.89 -23.50
C LYS A 124 11.22 -2.52 -23.75
N GLY A 125 10.25 -1.71 -24.13
CA GLY A 125 8.88 -2.15 -24.43
C GLY A 125 8.16 -1.20 -25.37
N GLY A 126 6.82 -1.32 -25.44
CA GLY A 126 6.01 -0.63 -26.44
C GLY A 126 6.02 -1.36 -27.78
N ASP A 127 5.25 -0.87 -28.74
CA ASP A 127 5.03 -1.56 -30.01
C ASP A 127 6.29 -1.73 -30.86
N ASN A 128 7.24 -0.79 -30.76
CA ASN A 128 8.50 -0.82 -31.51
C ASN A 128 9.73 -0.94 -30.60
N HIS A 129 9.58 -1.33 -29.34
CA HIS A 129 10.64 -1.35 -28.31
C HIS A 129 11.32 0.03 -28.10
N GLU A 130 10.62 1.12 -28.41
CA GLU A 130 11.14 2.49 -28.25
C GLU A 130 10.95 3.02 -26.83
N SER A 131 9.98 2.49 -26.08
CA SER A 131 9.73 2.87 -24.69
C SER A 131 10.74 2.24 -23.75
N SER A 132 11.23 3.03 -22.81
CA SER A 132 12.01 2.54 -21.66
C SER A 132 11.06 2.47 -20.46
N LEU A 133 10.97 1.30 -19.86
CA LEU A 133 9.99 0.96 -18.85
C LEU A 133 10.69 0.43 -17.60
N ILE A 134 10.19 0.83 -16.44
CA ILE A 134 10.49 0.14 -15.18
C ILE A 134 9.33 -0.81 -14.85
N LEU A 135 9.66 -2.08 -14.64
CA LEU A 135 8.70 -3.09 -14.18
C LEU A 135 8.67 -3.10 -12.65
N LEU A 136 7.59 -2.57 -12.09
CA LEU A 136 7.38 -2.56 -10.63
C LEU A 136 6.47 -3.72 -10.22
N PRO A 137 6.91 -4.61 -9.31
CA PRO A 137 6.05 -5.66 -8.75
C PRO A 137 4.83 -5.07 -8.05
N LEU A 138 3.66 -5.67 -8.28
CA LEU A 138 2.43 -5.25 -7.61
C LEU A 138 2.55 -5.32 -6.07
N GLU A 139 3.25 -6.32 -5.55
CA GLU A 139 3.49 -6.48 -4.13
C GLU A 139 4.32 -5.34 -3.52
N GLU A 140 5.18 -4.72 -4.30
CA GLU A 140 6.02 -3.61 -3.84
C GLU A 140 5.29 -2.28 -3.86
N LEU A 141 4.27 -2.10 -4.72
CA LEU A 141 3.51 -0.85 -4.81
C LEU A 141 2.80 -0.50 -3.50
N LEU A 142 2.54 -1.48 -2.65
CA LEU A 142 1.90 -1.32 -1.34
C LEU A 142 2.88 -1.54 -0.19
N ASN A 143 4.18 -1.58 -0.46
CA ASN A 143 5.17 -1.75 0.59
C ASN A 143 5.24 -0.51 1.50
N PRO A 144 5.05 -0.66 2.83
CA PRO A 144 5.07 0.45 3.77
C PRO A 144 6.37 1.26 3.75
N GLU A 145 7.52 0.65 3.48
CA GLU A 145 8.80 1.35 3.40
C GLU A 145 8.79 2.42 2.31
N PHE A 146 8.21 2.11 1.16
CA PHE A 146 8.08 3.07 0.07
C PHE A 146 6.98 4.10 0.32
N LEU A 147 5.83 3.64 0.81
CA LEU A 147 4.67 4.51 0.97
C LEU A 147 4.83 5.52 2.09
N PHE A 148 5.49 5.13 3.18
CA PHE A 148 5.53 5.91 4.42
C PHE A 148 6.95 6.30 4.84
N GLY A 149 7.99 5.83 4.14
CA GLY A 149 9.40 6.06 4.51
C GLY A 149 9.77 5.39 5.84
N VAL A 150 8.94 4.48 6.32
CA VAL A 150 9.18 3.74 7.55
C VAL A 150 10.10 2.59 7.21
N LYS A 151 11.36 2.64 7.66
CA LYS A 151 12.15 1.42 7.71
C LYS A 151 11.40 0.46 8.61
N LYS A 152 11.10 -0.76 8.14
CA LYS A 152 10.71 -1.83 9.03
C LYS A 152 11.81 -1.93 10.09
N GLU A 153 11.55 -1.41 11.29
CA GLU A 153 12.24 -1.96 12.44
C GLU A 153 11.91 -3.44 12.40
N GLU A 154 12.90 -4.29 12.61
CA GLU A 154 12.73 -5.75 12.71
C GLU A 154 11.92 -6.10 13.97
N SER A 155 10.78 -5.46 14.15
CA SER A 155 9.83 -5.71 15.21
C SER A 155 8.56 -6.25 14.59
N ASP A 156 8.41 -7.57 14.72
CA ASP A 156 7.13 -8.22 14.85
C ASP A 156 6.14 -8.23 13.69
N VAL A 157 6.59 -8.40 12.46
CA VAL A 157 5.69 -8.85 11.40
C VAL A 157 5.92 -10.34 11.12
N TYR A 158 5.01 -11.11 11.63
CA TYR A 158 4.90 -12.55 11.60
C TYR A 158 4.65 -13.15 10.21
N TYR A 159 5.53 -12.93 9.26
CA TYR A 159 5.62 -13.73 8.02
C TYR A 159 7.08 -13.67 7.58
N GLY A 160 7.90 -14.57 8.10
CA GLY A 160 9.26 -14.69 7.67
C GLY A 160 9.95 -15.79 8.44
N GLU A 161 10.37 -16.80 7.75
CA GLU A 161 11.41 -17.69 8.20
C GLU A 161 12.66 -16.85 8.45
N ASN A 162 12.98 -16.59 9.71
CA ASN A 162 14.30 -16.09 10.07
C ASN A 162 15.31 -17.18 9.81
N SER A 163 16.12 -17.00 8.79
CA SER A 163 17.17 -17.90 8.36
C SER A 163 18.40 -17.95 9.29
N ASN A 164 18.33 -17.38 10.50
CA ASN A 164 19.36 -17.49 11.52
C ASN A 164 18.73 -17.84 12.87
N GLY A 165 18.59 -19.10 13.05
CA GLY A 165 18.00 -19.95 14.00
C GLY A 165 18.40 -19.88 15.46
N ASP A 166 18.28 -18.78 16.16
CA ASP A 166 18.32 -18.76 17.61
C ASP A 166 16.94 -18.46 18.18
N HIS A 167 16.02 -19.43 18.02
CA HIS A 167 14.75 -19.41 18.72
C HIS A 167 14.89 -20.18 20.03
N SER A 168 14.70 -19.52 21.16
CA SER A 168 14.74 -20.15 22.47
C SER A 168 13.58 -21.14 22.68
N TRP A 169 12.50 -21.00 21.90
CA TRP A 169 11.27 -21.78 22.06
C TRP A 169 10.63 -22.09 20.71
N THR A 170 10.21 -23.35 20.54
CA THR A 170 9.45 -23.79 19.37
C THR A 170 8.00 -24.07 19.80
N TYR A 171 7.06 -23.48 19.05
CA TYR A 171 5.63 -23.74 19.20
C TYR A 171 5.15 -24.62 18.06
N ILE A 172 4.34 -25.62 18.38
CA ILE A 172 3.74 -26.51 17.40
C ILE A 172 2.21 -26.39 17.45
N CYS A 173 1.57 -26.39 16.31
CA CYS A 173 0.14 -26.51 16.24
C CYS A 173 -0.27 -27.98 16.35
N PRO A 174 -1.09 -28.37 17.36
CA PRO A 174 -1.50 -29.75 17.53
C PRO A 174 -2.37 -30.27 16.39
N GLU A 175 -3.04 -29.40 15.64
CA GLU A 175 -3.93 -29.77 14.56
C GLU A 175 -3.22 -29.94 13.20
N CYS A 176 -2.36 -28.99 12.83
CA CYS A 176 -1.74 -28.98 11.50
C CYS A 176 -0.21 -29.14 11.49
N SER A 177 0.38 -29.38 12.67
CA SER A 177 1.81 -29.55 12.90
C SER A 177 2.71 -28.41 12.41
N LEU A 178 2.14 -27.20 12.19
CA LEU A 178 2.91 -26.01 11.85
C LEU A 178 3.83 -25.67 13.03
N ARG A 179 5.13 -25.57 12.77
CA ARG A 179 6.15 -25.14 13.75
C ARG A 179 6.40 -23.64 13.62
N HIS A 180 6.60 -22.99 14.75
CA HIS A 180 6.91 -21.56 14.82
C HIS A 180 7.88 -21.28 15.97
N GLY A 181 9.01 -20.67 15.64
CA GLY A 181 9.99 -20.25 16.63
C GLY A 181 9.59 -18.92 17.29
N ALA A 182 9.95 -18.76 18.55
CA ALA A 182 9.77 -17.52 19.28
C ALA A 182 10.89 -17.29 20.29
N SER A 183 11.30 -16.04 20.47
CA SER A 183 12.29 -15.63 21.46
C SER A 183 11.72 -15.50 22.89
N VAL A 184 10.39 -15.53 23.02
CA VAL A 184 9.69 -15.33 24.30
C VAL A 184 8.88 -16.57 24.66
N LYS A 185 9.09 -17.07 25.88
CA LYS A 185 8.27 -18.13 26.47
C LYS A 185 6.89 -17.54 26.87
N ASN A 186 5.83 -18.33 26.73
CA ASN A 186 4.43 -17.93 27.02
C ASN A 186 3.77 -16.99 26.00
N LEU A 187 4.21 -17.00 24.78
CA LEU A 187 3.50 -16.33 23.71
C LEU A 187 2.18 -17.09 23.43
N HIS A 188 1.04 -16.50 23.80
CA HIS A 188 -0.27 -17.06 23.47
C HIS A 188 -0.54 -16.85 21.98
N LYS A 189 -0.15 -17.80 21.15
CA LYS A 189 -0.35 -17.74 19.70
C LYS A 189 -1.45 -18.69 19.26
N ASN A 190 -2.30 -18.15 18.39
CA ASN A 190 -3.18 -18.97 17.58
C ASN A 190 -2.46 -19.38 16.30
N CYS A 191 -2.70 -20.58 15.82
CA CYS A 191 -2.08 -21.08 14.60
C CYS A 191 -2.58 -20.29 13.38
N PRO A 192 -1.71 -19.60 12.63
CA PRO A 192 -2.13 -18.78 11.50
C PRO A 192 -2.72 -19.63 10.37
N ARG A 193 -2.19 -20.85 10.15
CA ARG A 193 -2.70 -21.78 9.14
C ARG A 193 -4.12 -22.27 9.44
N CYS A 194 -4.44 -22.50 10.71
CA CYS A 194 -5.79 -22.91 11.12
C CYS A 194 -6.75 -21.73 11.10
N MET A 195 -6.30 -20.53 11.47
CA MET A 195 -7.11 -19.31 11.42
C MET A 195 -7.61 -19.00 9.99
N VAL A 196 -6.77 -19.16 8.98
CA VAL A 196 -7.19 -18.99 7.57
C VAL A 196 -8.30 -19.96 7.18
N LYS A 197 -8.35 -21.14 7.83
CA LYS A 197 -9.42 -22.15 7.63
C LYS A 197 -10.63 -21.93 8.55
N GLY A 198 -10.69 -20.81 9.26
CA GLY A 198 -11.79 -20.49 10.17
C GLY A 198 -11.75 -21.19 11.53
N THR A 199 -10.63 -21.84 11.88
CA THR A 199 -10.48 -22.58 13.15
C THR A 199 -9.44 -21.92 14.02
N THR A 200 -9.79 -21.59 15.27
CA THR A 200 -8.85 -21.00 16.23
C THR A 200 -8.20 -22.08 17.07
N ILE A 201 -6.95 -22.42 16.79
CA ILE A 201 -6.17 -23.43 17.50
C ILE A 201 -4.97 -22.77 18.17
N LYS A 202 -4.85 -22.94 19.50
CA LYS A 202 -3.67 -22.47 20.24
C LYS A 202 -2.47 -23.37 19.96
N MET A 203 -1.34 -22.76 19.67
CA MET A 203 -0.08 -23.47 19.53
C MET A 203 0.50 -23.80 20.92
N VAL A 204 1.17 -24.93 21.03
CA VAL A 204 1.81 -25.41 22.25
C VAL A 204 3.33 -25.40 22.09
N ILE A 205 4.06 -25.29 23.19
CA ILE A 205 5.53 -25.40 23.18
C ILE A 205 5.89 -26.87 22.94
N GLU A 206 6.82 -27.11 22.03
CA GLU A 206 7.38 -28.42 21.72
C GLU A 206 8.35 -28.86 22.81
#